data_ee0efb4f47ce9df327c71c2cf98ec396
#
_entry.id   ee0efb4f47ce9df327c71c2cf98ec396
#
_cell.length_a   1.000
_cell.length_b   1.000
_cell.length_c   1.000
_cell.angle_alpha   90.00
_cell.angle_beta   90.00
_cell.angle_gamma   90.00
#
_symmetry.space_group_name_H-M   'P 1'
#
loop_
_entity.id
_entity.type
_entity.pdbx_description
1 polymer ?
#
loop_
_entity_poly.entity_id
_entity_poly.type
_entity_poly.pdbx_seq_one_letter_code
_entity_poly.pdbx_strand_id
1 'polypeptide(L)'
;RPFFLEGAENYSTRIKQFYSRRIGEIPWGVKLNGKVFGWKLNALTTQSDPSYTDATIKKGEDAVYNVIRLTRETKNGSNLGLIGADRFYGDGHSGSLGLTSTLFVTDVLGMTSQLIKTWGEMDKGTWAGFIRPAYDSPFTHFHVRYSHYGAGVMENINPVGFVVDDDRREFDTNLRRQFWINRYGIDRFTAGVNYNRYTSQAGVLRSWEDENSVTLQFLKKW
;
A
#
# COMPACT_ATOMS: atom_id res chain seq x y z
N ARG A 1 9.44 -20.00 -1.51
CA ARG A 1 8.07 -20.10 -2.08
C ARG A 1 8.05 -19.53 -3.50
N PRO A 2 8.54 -20.28 -4.52
CA PRO A 2 8.68 -19.75 -5.88
C PRO A 2 7.35 -19.28 -6.48
N PHE A 3 6.26 -19.97 -6.19
CA PHE A 3 4.92 -19.69 -6.69
C PHE A 3 4.47 -18.22 -6.46
N PHE A 4 4.85 -17.62 -5.34
CA PHE A 4 4.50 -16.22 -5.03
C PHE A 4 5.56 -15.21 -5.45
N LEU A 5 6.81 -15.61 -5.68
CA LEU A 5 7.88 -14.69 -6.02
C LEU A 5 7.74 -14.13 -7.43
N GLU A 6 7.35 -14.96 -8.37
CA GLU A 6 7.12 -14.53 -9.74
C GLU A 6 5.88 -13.66 -9.83
N GLY A 7 6.06 -12.39 -10.22
CA GLY A 7 4.97 -11.41 -10.37
C GLY A 7 4.33 -10.96 -9.06
N ALA A 8 5.01 -11.11 -7.91
CA ALA A 8 4.50 -10.65 -6.61
C ALA A 8 4.21 -9.15 -6.59
N GLU A 9 4.99 -8.36 -7.34
CA GLU A 9 4.79 -6.92 -7.54
C GLU A 9 3.45 -6.60 -8.17
N ASN A 10 2.90 -7.50 -8.97
CA ASN A 10 1.60 -7.30 -9.62
C ASN A 10 0.44 -7.20 -8.62
N TYR A 11 0.58 -7.72 -7.40
CA TYR A 11 -0.43 -7.68 -6.35
C TYR A 11 -0.13 -6.65 -5.26
N SER A 12 1.01 -5.95 -5.36
CA SER A 12 1.43 -4.98 -4.34
C SER A 12 0.59 -3.72 -4.39
N THR A 13 0.11 -3.29 -3.23
CA THR A 13 -0.59 -2.01 -3.01
C THR A 13 -0.07 -1.37 -1.72
N ARG A 14 -0.25 -0.05 -1.55
CA ARG A 14 0.19 0.65 -0.34
C ARG A 14 -0.54 0.14 0.91
N ILE A 15 -1.87 0.08 0.87
CA ILE A 15 -2.66 -0.68 1.84
C ILE A 15 -2.66 -2.11 1.32
N LYS A 16 -1.93 -2.99 1.98
CA LYS A 16 -1.66 -4.35 1.48
C LYS A 16 -2.91 -5.23 1.59
N GLN A 17 -3.74 -5.20 0.55
CA GLN A 17 -4.93 -6.05 0.45
C GLN A 17 -4.58 -7.53 0.27
N PHE A 18 -3.41 -7.82 -0.26
CA PHE A 18 -2.85 -9.16 -0.37
C PHE A 18 -1.45 -9.24 0.26
N TYR A 19 -1.22 -10.28 1.06
CA TYR A 19 0.06 -10.54 1.68
C TYR A 19 0.38 -12.04 1.67
N SER A 20 1.24 -12.46 0.77
CA SER A 20 1.53 -13.88 0.51
C SER A 20 2.02 -14.68 1.73
N ARG A 21 2.52 -14.02 2.79
CA ARG A 21 2.92 -14.70 4.02
C ARG A 21 1.74 -15.18 4.88
N ARG A 22 0.51 -14.74 4.57
CA ARG A 22 -0.71 -15.27 5.19
C ARG A 22 -1.08 -16.65 4.68
N ILE A 23 -0.52 -17.03 3.52
CA ILE A 23 -0.75 -18.34 2.91
C ILE A 23 0.32 -19.31 3.44
N GLY A 24 -0.11 -20.44 3.99
CA GLY A 24 0.73 -21.51 4.53
C GLY A 24 1.30 -22.44 3.45
N GLU A 25 1.21 -23.74 3.67
CA GLU A 25 1.52 -24.76 2.68
C GLU A 25 0.44 -24.79 1.60
N ILE A 26 0.84 -24.98 0.36
CA ILE A 26 -0.05 -24.94 -0.80
C ILE A 26 -0.12 -26.32 -1.42
N PRO A 27 -1.21 -27.07 -1.23
CA PRO A 27 -1.43 -28.32 -1.95
C PRO A 27 -1.70 -28.10 -3.44
N TRP A 28 -2.40 -27.01 -3.78
CA TRP A 28 -2.60 -26.59 -5.16
C TRP A 28 -2.82 -25.07 -5.27
N GLY A 29 -2.55 -24.54 -6.46
CA GLY A 29 -2.80 -23.15 -6.78
C GLY A 29 -2.77 -22.90 -8.28
N VAL A 30 -3.58 -21.96 -8.73
CA VAL A 30 -3.63 -21.50 -10.13
C VAL A 30 -3.35 -19.99 -10.17
N LYS A 31 -2.52 -19.61 -11.11
CA LYS A 31 -2.13 -18.22 -11.34
C LYS A 31 -2.26 -17.87 -12.81
N LEU A 32 -2.91 -16.77 -13.09
CA LEU A 32 -3.09 -16.24 -14.43
C LEU A 32 -2.54 -14.81 -14.48
N ASN A 33 -1.65 -14.56 -15.42
CA ASN A 33 -1.14 -13.21 -15.72
C ASN A 33 -1.27 -12.97 -17.21
N GLY A 34 -1.81 -11.83 -17.59
CA GLY A 34 -2.00 -11.51 -19.00
C GLY A 34 -2.34 -10.04 -19.24
N LYS A 35 -2.41 -9.70 -20.54
CA LYS A 35 -2.85 -8.39 -21.00
C LYS A 35 -3.95 -8.57 -22.07
N VAL A 36 -5.12 -7.99 -21.81
CA VAL A 36 -6.29 -8.08 -22.68
C VAL A 36 -6.88 -6.69 -22.86
N PHE A 37 -7.05 -6.24 -24.10
CA PHE A 37 -7.62 -4.93 -24.45
C PHE A 37 -6.99 -3.74 -23.69
N GLY A 38 -5.67 -3.78 -23.45
CA GLY A 38 -4.95 -2.74 -22.72
C GLY A 38 -5.07 -2.79 -21.20
N TRP A 39 -5.82 -3.76 -20.64
CA TRP A 39 -5.83 -4.09 -19.22
C TRP A 39 -4.80 -5.16 -18.91
N LYS A 40 -4.04 -4.97 -17.83
CA LYS A 40 -3.26 -6.04 -17.21
C LYS A 40 -4.18 -6.77 -16.22
N LEU A 41 -4.35 -8.08 -16.42
CA LEU A 41 -5.08 -8.98 -15.55
C LEU A 41 -4.08 -9.86 -14.80
N ASN A 42 -4.19 -9.91 -13.50
CA ASN A 42 -3.48 -10.85 -12.65
C ASN A 42 -4.51 -11.50 -11.73
N ALA A 43 -4.57 -12.81 -11.73
CA ALA A 43 -5.45 -13.59 -10.87
C ALA A 43 -4.69 -14.72 -10.21
N LEU A 44 -5.05 -15.03 -8.99
CA LEU A 44 -4.49 -16.10 -8.17
C LEU A 44 -5.62 -16.75 -7.39
N THR A 45 -5.69 -18.07 -7.45
CA THR A 45 -6.50 -18.90 -6.56
C THR A 45 -5.62 -19.97 -5.96
N THR A 46 -5.72 -20.21 -4.65
CA THR A 46 -4.94 -21.25 -3.98
C THR A 46 -5.66 -21.76 -2.74
N GLN A 47 -5.52 -23.06 -2.47
CA GLN A 47 -5.87 -23.66 -1.20
C GLN A 47 -4.62 -23.74 -0.34
N SER A 48 -4.77 -23.55 0.97
CA SER A 48 -3.64 -23.55 1.89
C SER A 48 -4.10 -23.84 3.32
N ASP A 49 -3.28 -24.53 4.09
CA ASP A 49 -3.40 -24.60 5.55
C ASP A 49 -2.79 -23.32 6.16
N PRO A 50 -3.59 -22.39 6.68
CA PRO A 50 -3.11 -21.14 7.27
C PRO A 50 -2.75 -21.25 8.75
N SER A 51 -2.81 -22.42 9.38
CA SER A 51 -2.60 -22.61 10.83
C SER A 51 -1.27 -22.06 11.36
N TYR A 52 -0.25 -21.94 10.49
CA TYR A 52 1.04 -21.33 10.85
C TYR A 52 1.01 -19.80 10.93
N THR A 53 -0.02 -19.18 10.38
CA THR A 53 -0.13 -17.71 10.27
C THR A 53 -1.33 -17.15 11.01
N ASP A 54 -2.27 -18.01 11.37
CA ASP A 54 -3.50 -17.70 12.07
C ASP A 54 -3.77 -18.77 13.14
N ALA A 55 -3.52 -18.41 14.39
CA ALA A 55 -3.67 -19.34 15.53
C ALA A 55 -5.13 -19.75 15.82
N THR A 56 -6.11 -19.11 15.20
CA THR A 56 -7.54 -19.45 15.34
C THR A 56 -7.92 -20.62 14.44
N ILE A 57 -7.07 -20.97 13.48
CA ILE A 57 -7.29 -22.05 12.52
C ILE A 57 -6.63 -23.33 13.03
N LYS A 58 -7.37 -24.45 13.03
CA LYS A 58 -6.84 -25.74 13.42
C LYS A 58 -5.90 -26.26 12.33
N LYS A 59 -4.82 -26.91 12.77
CA LYS A 59 -3.87 -27.56 11.86
C LYS A 59 -4.58 -28.63 11.02
N GLY A 60 -4.36 -28.57 9.69
CA GLY A 60 -4.97 -29.49 8.74
C GLY A 60 -6.33 -29.04 8.22
N GLU A 61 -6.81 -27.87 8.61
CA GLU A 61 -7.97 -27.23 7.99
C GLU A 61 -7.52 -26.26 6.91
N ASP A 62 -8.11 -26.36 5.74
CA ASP A 62 -7.73 -25.59 4.56
C ASP A 62 -8.59 -24.34 4.38
N ALA A 63 -7.96 -23.28 3.91
CA ALA A 63 -8.64 -22.07 3.44
C ALA A 63 -8.39 -21.87 1.95
N VAL A 64 -9.34 -21.27 1.26
CA VAL A 64 -9.21 -20.89 -0.14
C VAL A 64 -8.97 -19.38 -0.23
N TYR A 65 -7.92 -19.00 -0.91
CA TYR A 65 -7.53 -17.61 -1.15
C TYR A 65 -7.74 -17.26 -2.61
N ASN A 66 -8.37 -16.13 -2.88
CA ASN A 66 -8.54 -15.60 -4.22
C ASN A 66 -8.03 -14.16 -4.27
N VAL A 67 -7.28 -13.85 -5.31
CA VAL A 67 -6.81 -12.49 -5.57
C VAL A 67 -7.00 -12.19 -7.05
N ILE A 68 -7.58 -11.04 -7.35
CA ILE A 68 -7.68 -10.54 -8.71
C ILE A 68 -7.20 -9.09 -8.75
N ARG A 69 -6.38 -8.73 -9.72
CA ARG A 69 -5.99 -7.36 -9.99
C ARG A 69 -6.13 -7.04 -11.46
N LEU A 70 -6.83 -5.96 -11.72
CA LEU A 70 -6.94 -5.32 -13.04
C LEU A 70 -6.23 -3.97 -12.97
N THR A 71 -5.38 -3.68 -13.94
CA THR A 71 -4.71 -2.38 -14.03
C THR A 71 -4.71 -1.90 -15.46
N ARG A 72 -5.02 -0.64 -15.66
CA ARG A 72 -4.95 0.02 -16.98
C ARG A 72 -4.01 1.20 -16.92
N GLU A 73 -3.03 1.22 -17.81
CA GLU A 73 -2.14 2.35 -18.02
C GLU A 73 -2.73 3.32 -19.06
N THR A 74 -2.56 4.60 -18.83
CA THR A 74 -2.94 5.68 -19.73
C THR A 74 -1.73 6.27 -20.44
N LYS A 75 -1.94 7.16 -21.42
CA LYS A 75 -0.89 7.66 -22.32
C LYS A 75 0.24 8.43 -21.60
N ASN A 76 -0.02 9.04 -20.46
CA ASN A 76 0.98 9.84 -19.71
C ASN A 76 1.61 9.07 -18.54
N GLY A 77 1.57 7.74 -18.57
CA GLY A 77 2.09 6.90 -17.48
C GLY A 77 1.17 6.81 -16.25
N SER A 78 0.03 7.50 -16.26
CA SER A 78 -0.98 7.34 -15.21
C SER A 78 -1.58 5.94 -15.26
N ASN A 79 -2.05 5.43 -14.13
CA ASN A 79 -2.73 4.15 -14.08
C ASN A 79 -3.93 4.17 -13.15
N LEU A 80 -4.90 3.33 -13.46
CA LEU A 80 -6.04 3.01 -12.63
C LEU A 80 -6.08 1.50 -12.41
N GLY A 81 -6.42 1.08 -11.22
CA GLY A 81 -6.47 -0.34 -10.88
C GLY A 81 -7.63 -0.69 -9.97
N LEU A 82 -8.07 -1.93 -10.11
CA LEU A 82 -9.00 -2.60 -9.21
C LEU A 82 -8.28 -3.81 -8.61
N ILE A 83 -8.41 -4.04 -7.32
CA ILE A 83 -7.89 -5.23 -6.65
C ILE A 83 -8.94 -5.79 -5.71
N GLY A 84 -9.23 -7.07 -5.84
CA GLY A 84 -10.00 -7.86 -4.89
C GLY A 84 -9.11 -8.94 -4.30
N ALA A 85 -9.23 -9.17 -3.01
CA ALA A 85 -8.56 -10.25 -2.32
C ALA A 85 -9.45 -10.77 -1.20
N ASP A 86 -9.65 -12.08 -1.14
CA ASP A 86 -10.49 -12.72 -0.14
C ASP A 86 -9.96 -14.09 0.31
N ARG A 87 -10.49 -14.54 1.44
CA ARG A 87 -10.28 -15.86 2.02
C ARG A 87 -11.62 -16.47 2.44
N PHE A 88 -11.86 -17.70 2.02
CA PHE A 88 -12.91 -18.56 2.53
C PHE A 88 -12.32 -19.58 3.48
N TYR A 89 -12.88 -19.69 4.68
CA TYR A 89 -12.49 -20.66 5.70
C TYR A 89 -13.72 -21.08 6.49
N GLY A 90 -14.08 -22.38 6.44
CA GLY A 90 -15.34 -22.87 6.98
C GLY A 90 -16.52 -22.09 6.40
N ASP A 91 -17.39 -21.59 7.26
CA ASP A 91 -18.50 -20.68 6.89
C ASP A 91 -18.08 -19.20 6.85
N GLY A 92 -16.81 -18.88 7.17
CA GLY A 92 -16.29 -17.52 7.23
C GLY A 92 -15.78 -17.04 5.88
N HIS A 93 -16.01 -15.76 5.60
CA HIS A 93 -15.54 -15.07 4.40
C HIS A 93 -14.99 -13.69 4.77
N SER A 94 -13.70 -13.49 4.57
CA SER A 94 -13.01 -12.22 4.86
C SER A 94 -12.26 -11.71 3.64
N GLY A 95 -12.24 -10.40 3.44
CA GLY A 95 -11.54 -9.87 2.29
C GLY A 95 -11.70 -8.37 2.09
N SER A 96 -11.32 -7.94 0.90
CA SER A 96 -11.39 -6.53 0.50
C SER A 96 -11.49 -6.34 -1.01
N LEU A 97 -12.15 -5.26 -1.40
CA LEU A 97 -12.16 -4.73 -2.77
C LEU A 97 -11.65 -3.29 -2.74
N GLY A 98 -10.72 -2.95 -3.63
CA GLY A 98 -10.11 -1.64 -3.65
C GLY A 98 -9.88 -1.08 -5.05
N LEU A 99 -9.97 0.25 -5.12
CA LEU A 99 -9.56 1.05 -6.25
C LEU A 99 -8.19 1.67 -5.95
N THR A 100 -7.31 1.68 -6.93
CA THR A 100 -5.98 2.31 -6.86
C THR A 100 -5.81 3.28 -8.02
N SER A 101 -5.15 4.40 -7.79
CA SER A 101 -4.76 5.29 -8.89
C SER A 101 -3.37 5.87 -8.68
N THR A 102 -2.69 6.08 -9.80
CA THR A 102 -1.52 6.95 -9.92
C THR A 102 -1.79 7.86 -11.10
N LEU A 103 -1.94 9.14 -10.84
CA LEU A 103 -2.30 10.14 -11.85
C LEU A 103 -1.16 11.17 -11.98
N PHE A 104 -0.71 11.42 -13.19
CA PHE A 104 0.23 12.49 -13.51
C PHE A 104 -0.51 13.62 -14.22
N VAL A 105 -0.58 14.77 -13.58
CA VAL A 105 -1.17 16.00 -14.15
C VAL A 105 -0.15 16.69 -15.04
N THR A 106 1.11 16.70 -14.59
CA THR A 106 2.31 17.16 -15.34
C THR A 106 3.45 16.20 -15.06
N ASP A 107 4.62 16.42 -15.67
CA ASP A 107 5.84 15.62 -15.43
C ASP A 107 6.34 15.69 -13.98
N VAL A 108 5.93 16.71 -13.22
CA VAL A 108 6.36 16.95 -11.83
C VAL A 108 5.22 16.95 -10.81
N LEU A 109 3.96 16.97 -11.26
CA LEU A 109 2.79 16.99 -10.38
C LEU A 109 1.97 15.72 -10.58
N GLY A 110 1.86 14.94 -9.55
CA GLY A 110 1.10 13.70 -9.56
C GLY A 110 0.27 13.50 -8.30
N MET A 111 -0.53 12.44 -8.31
CA MET A 111 -1.36 12.02 -7.19
C MET A 111 -1.44 10.51 -7.15
N THR A 112 -1.23 9.93 -5.99
CA THR A 112 -1.52 8.51 -5.73
C THR A 112 -2.69 8.38 -4.77
N SER A 113 -3.54 7.40 -4.99
CA SER A 113 -4.66 7.13 -4.10
C SER A 113 -5.01 5.64 -4.05
N GLN A 114 -5.65 5.25 -2.98
CA GLN A 114 -6.27 3.94 -2.81
C GLN A 114 -7.51 4.10 -1.93
N LEU A 115 -8.61 3.45 -2.31
CA LEU A 115 -9.83 3.34 -1.52
C LEU A 115 -10.21 1.88 -1.45
N ILE A 116 -10.47 1.37 -0.26
CA ILE A 116 -10.85 -0.04 -0.06
C ILE A 116 -12.10 -0.15 0.81
N LYS A 117 -12.91 -1.13 0.49
CA LYS A 117 -13.98 -1.66 1.32
C LYS A 117 -13.56 -3.06 1.77
N THR A 118 -13.71 -3.36 3.05
CA THR A 118 -13.44 -4.67 3.62
C THR A 118 -14.73 -5.33 4.10
N TRP A 119 -14.70 -6.64 4.23
CA TRP A 119 -15.76 -7.48 4.82
C TRP A 119 -15.12 -8.64 5.58
N GLY A 120 -15.85 -9.17 6.55
CA GLY A 120 -15.38 -10.26 7.41
C GLY A 120 -16.10 -10.23 8.75
N GLU A 121 -15.35 -10.37 9.82
CA GLU A 121 -15.86 -10.39 11.19
C GLU A 121 -16.50 -9.07 11.62
N MET A 122 -15.96 -7.94 11.11
CA MET A 122 -16.43 -6.60 11.47
C MET A 122 -17.37 -6.01 10.42
N ASP A 123 -18.53 -5.54 10.86
CA ASP A 123 -19.55 -4.88 10.00
C ASP A 123 -19.37 -3.36 9.93
N LYS A 124 -18.75 -2.76 10.96
CA LYS A 124 -18.56 -1.31 11.07
C LYS A 124 -17.10 -0.92 10.89
N GLY A 125 -16.87 0.33 10.49
CA GLY A 125 -15.51 0.83 10.29
C GLY A 125 -14.73 0.09 9.19
N THR A 126 -15.39 -0.34 8.14
CA THR A 126 -14.89 -1.28 7.12
C THR A 126 -14.29 -0.59 5.89
N TRP A 127 -14.02 0.71 5.97
CA TRP A 127 -13.40 1.48 4.90
C TRP A 127 -11.99 1.93 5.29
N ALA A 128 -11.08 1.84 4.33
CA ALA A 128 -9.80 2.52 4.43
C ALA A 128 -9.41 3.14 3.09
N GLY A 129 -8.52 4.12 3.14
CA GLY A 129 -8.00 4.73 1.93
C GLY A 129 -7.00 5.82 2.23
N PHE A 130 -6.34 6.27 1.20
CA PHE A 130 -5.48 7.44 1.23
C PHE A 130 -5.52 8.22 -0.08
N ILE A 131 -5.15 9.47 0.02
CA ILE A 131 -4.85 10.34 -1.11
C ILE A 131 -3.54 11.05 -0.83
N ARG A 132 -2.66 11.12 -1.83
CA ARG A 132 -1.34 11.73 -1.74
C ARG A 132 -1.02 12.51 -3.01
N PRO A 133 -1.41 13.80 -3.13
CA PRO A 133 -0.81 14.69 -4.10
C PRO A 133 0.67 14.89 -3.80
N ALA A 134 1.49 14.97 -4.84
CA ALA A 134 2.92 15.15 -4.75
C ALA A 134 3.45 16.01 -5.90
N TYR A 135 4.41 16.85 -5.59
CA TYR A 135 5.22 17.59 -6.52
C TYR A 135 6.66 17.08 -6.44
N ASP A 136 7.15 16.53 -7.54
CA ASP A 136 8.48 15.93 -7.66
C ASP A 136 9.25 16.58 -8.82
N SER A 137 10.20 17.44 -8.50
CA SER A 137 11.13 18.01 -9.47
C SER A 137 12.57 17.65 -9.12
N PRO A 138 13.56 17.87 -9.99
CA PRO A 138 14.97 17.62 -9.68
C PRO A 138 15.49 18.31 -8.42
N PHE A 139 14.84 19.38 -7.98
CA PHE A 139 15.28 20.20 -6.85
C PHE A 139 14.35 20.18 -5.65
N THR A 140 13.10 19.83 -5.85
CA THR A 140 12.07 19.92 -4.80
C THR A 140 11.20 18.69 -4.82
N HIS A 141 11.07 18.08 -3.64
CA HIS A 141 10.03 17.10 -3.34
C HIS A 141 9.07 17.71 -2.33
N PHE A 142 7.79 17.66 -2.62
CA PHE A 142 6.73 18.03 -1.69
C PHE A 142 5.57 17.07 -1.83
N HIS A 143 5.05 16.59 -0.71
CA HIS A 143 3.78 15.89 -0.72
C HIS A 143 2.96 16.17 0.54
N VAL A 144 1.66 15.98 0.40
CA VAL A 144 0.72 15.86 1.49
C VAL A 144 -0.01 14.54 1.32
N ARG A 145 -0.17 13.79 2.40
CA ARG A 145 -0.97 12.56 2.42
C ARG A 145 -1.97 12.62 3.55
N TYR A 146 -3.21 12.30 3.22
CA TYR A 146 -4.23 11.99 4.20
C TYR A 146 -4.61 10.52 4.06
N SER A 147 -4.62 9.79 5.17
CA SER A 147 -5.04 8.39 5.24
C SER A 147 -6.12 8.21 6.28
N HIS A 148 -7.05 7.31 5.99
CA HIS A 148 -8.15 6.91 6.86
C HIS A 148 -8.18 5.39 6.96
N TYR A 149 -8.27 4.86 8.18
CA TYR A 149 -8.46 3.46 8.47
C TYR A 149 -9.59 3.34 9.49
N GLY A 150 -10.71 2.77 9.08
CA GLY A 150 -11.82 2.49 10.00
C GLY A 150 -11.48 1.35 10.97
N ALA A 151 -12.15 1.29 12.09
CA ALA A 151 -11.87 0.40 13.23
C ALA A 151 -12.14 -1.10 13.00
N GLY A 152 -12.66 -1.49 11.85
CA GLY A 152 -12.90 -2.90 11.48
C GLY A 152 -12.09 -3.33 10.26
N VAL A 153 -11.12 -2.51 9.85
CA VAL A 153 -10.33 -2.81 8.65
C VAL A 153 -9.29 -3.89 8.91
N MET A 154 -8.65 -3.84 10.07
CA MET A 154 -7.56 -4.75 10.40
C MET A 154 -8.04 -6.19 10.53
N GLU A 155 -9.12 -6.42 11.24
CA GLU A 155 -9.72 -7.74 11.44
C GLU A 155 -10.17 -8.35 10.12
N ASN A 156 -10.80 -7.56 9.27
CA ASN A 156 -11.33 -8.02 8.00
C ASN A 156 -10.27 -8.29 6.93
N ILE A 157 -9.19 -7.49 6.91
CA ILE A 157 -8.18 -7.58 5.85
C ILE A 157 -7.03 -8.55 6.20
N ASN A 158 -6.65 -8.65 7.47
CA ASN A 158 -5.48 -9.42 7.89
C ASN A 158 -5.56 -10.93 7.64
N PRO A 159 -6.73 -11.56 7.51
CA PRO A 159 -6.81 -12.93 7.00
C PRO A 159 -6.16 -13.15 5.62
N VAL A 160 -6.10 -12.12 4.78
CA VAL A 160 -5.58 -12.18 3.39
C VAL A 160 -4.44 -11.18 3.16
N GLY A 161 -4.58 -10.01 3.75
CA GLY A 161 -3.69 -8.86 3.59
C GLY A 161 -2.85 -8.58 4.82
N PHE A 162 -2.40 -7.33 4.93
CA PHE A 162 -1.61 -6.90 6.08
C PHE A 162 -1.82 -5.42 6.40
N VAL A 163 -2.45 -5.16 7.51
CA VAL A 163 -2.60 -3.83 8.12
C VAL A 163 -2.12 -3.94 9.57
N VAL A 164 -1.24 -3.05 9.99
CA VAL A 164 -0.59 -3.09 11.32
C VAL A 164 -1.50 -2.50 12.38
N ASP A 165 -2.27 -1.47 12.01
CA ASP A 165 -3.11 -0.70 12.93
C ASP A 165 -4.26 -0.04 12.16
N ASP A 166 -5.42 0.06 12.78
CA ASP A 166 -6.61 0.71 12.25
C ASP A 166 -7.22 1.70 13.25
N ASP A 167 -8.50 2.07 13.12
CA ASP A 167 -9.13 3.15 13.90
C ASP A 167 -8.29 4.42 13.91
N ARG A 168 -7.72 4.79 12.74
CA ARG A 168 -6.81 5.93 12.66
C ARG A 168 -7.06 6.83 11.46
N ARG A 169 -6.73 8.10 11.66
CA ARG A 169 -6.50 9.10 10.62
C ARG A 169 -5.06 9.55 10.69
N GLU A 170 -4.43 9.63 9.55
CA GLU A 170 -3.03 10.01 9.41
C GLU A 170 -2.93 11.21 8.48
N PHE A 171 -2.24 12.24 8.94
CA PHE A 171 -1.80 13.36 8.13
C PHE A 171 -0.28 13.32 8.07
N ASP A 172 0.26 13.26 6.87
CA ASP A 172 1.68 13.18 6.58
C ASP A 172 2.05 14.23 5.53
N THR A 173 3.10 14.98 5.76
CA THR A 173 3.63 15.93 4.78
C THR A 173 5.14 15.94 4.82
N ASN A 174 5.74 16.04 3.65
CA ASN A 174 7.19 16.17 3.50
C ASN A 174 7.49 17.28 2.50
N LEU A 175 8.41 18.14 2.88
CA LEU A 175 9.02 19.12 1.98
C LEU A 175 10.53 18.94 2.04
N ARG A 176 11.15 18.71 0.90
CA ARG A 176 12.61 18.67 0.74
C ARG A 176 13.01 19.56 -0.43
N ARG A 177 13.97 20.43 -0.19
CA ARG A 177 14.53 21.30 -1.23
C ARG A 177 16.05 21.20 -1.28
N GLN A 178 16.56 21.07 -2.50
CA GLN A 178 17.99 20.99 -2.81
C GLN A 178 18.42 22.24 -3.56
N PHE A 179 19.56 22.81 -3.16
CA PHE A 179 20.21 23.97 -3.75
C PHE A 179 21.61 23.58 -4.19
N TRP A 180 21.93 23.78 -5.46
CA TRP A 180 23.28 23.62 -5.98
C TRP A 180 24.08 24.87 -5.66
N ILE A 181 25.20 24.72 -4.95
CA ILE A 181 26.06 25.81 -4.55
C ILE A 181 27.29 25.89 -5.44
N ASN A 182 27.95 24.74 -5.68
CA ASN A 182 29.14 24.61 -6.52
C ASN A 182 30.23 25.63 -6.21
N ARG A 183 30.32 26.10 -4.96
CA ARG A 183 31.24 27.14 -4.49
C ARG A 183 31.80 26.79 -3.11
N TYR A 184 32.98 27.32 -2.77
CA TYR A 184 33.61 27.19 -1.45
C TYR A 184 33.80 25.73 -1.00
N GLY A 185 34.00 24.80 -1.95
CA GLY A 185 34.10 23.38 -1.64
C GLY A 185 32.77 22.70 -1.35
N ILE A 186 31.64 23.41 -1.41
CA ILE A 186 30.29 22.86 -1.21
C ILE A 186 29.67 22.58 -2.58
N ASP A 187 29.24 21.33 -2.80
CA ASP A 187 28.49 20.92 -3.98
C ASP A 187 27.03 21.36 -3.86
N ARG A 188 26.36 20.91 -2.82
CA ARG A 188 24.94 21.19 -2.59
C ARG A 188 24.56 21.25 -1.12
N PHE A 189 23.47 21.96 -0.90
CA PHE A 189 22.77 22.07 0.36
C PHE A 189 21.36 21.51 0.18
N THR A 190 20.90 20.67 1.09
CA THR A 190 19.54 20.13 1.11
C THR A 190 18.90 20.40 2.46
N ALA A 191 17.72 20.99 2.46
CA ALA A 191 16.87 21.16 3.65
C ALA A 191 15.59 20.35 3.48
N GLY A 192 15.15 19.73 4.56
CA GLY A 192 13.93 18.93 4.59
C GLY A 192 13.17 19.05 5.90
N VAL A 193 11.85 18.98 5.80
CA VAL A 193 10.90 18.90 6.92
C VAL A 193 9.95 17.75 6.62
N ASN A 194 9.75 16.88 7.59
CA ASN A 194 8.77 15.81 7.53
C ASN A 194 7.90 15.86 8.78
N TYR A 195 6.58 15.93 8.60
CA TYR A 195 5.63 15.99 9.70
C TYR A 195 4.57 14.92 9.55
N ASN A 196 4.38 14.13 10.60
CA ASN A 196 3.36 13.09 10.70
C ASN A 196 2.49 13.31 11.93
N ARG A 197 1.18 13.12 11.78
CA ARG A 197 0.21 13.17 12.87
C ARG A 197 -0.80 12.05 12.74
N TYR A 198 -0.98 11.32 13.83
CA TYR A 198 -1.89 10.19 13.95
C TYR A 198 -2.97 10.49 15.00
N THR A 199 -4.22 10.33 14.62
CA THR A 199 -5.38 10.46 15.53
C THR A 199 -6.28 9.24 15.38
N SER A 200 -7.04 8.90 16.43
CA SER A 200 -8.14 7.93 16.28
C SER A 200 -9.29 8.48 15.46
N GLN A 201 -10.26 7.65 15.09
CA GLN A 201 -11.50 8.10 14.45
C GLN A 201 -12.32 9.06 15.35
N ALA A 202 -12.22 8.91 16.66
CA ALA A 202 -12.79 9.83 17.64
C ALA A 202 -12.03 11.16 17.79
N GLY A 203 -10.92 11.36 17.06
CA GLY A 203 -10.13 12.60 17.09
C GLY A 203 -9.08 12.65 18.21
N VAL A 204 -8.90 11.59 18.99
CA VAL A 204 -7.87 11.53 20.03
C VAL A 204 -6.49 11.43 19.38
N LEU A 205 -5.57 12.30 19.79
CA LEU A 205 -4.18 12.27 19.31
C LEU A 205 -3.49 11.00 19.84
N ARG A 206 -2.95 10.18 18.92
CA ARG A 206 -2.18 8.97 19.25
C ARG A 206 -0.69 9.25 19.27
N SER A 207 -0.19 9.92 18.21
CA SER A 207 1.21 10.32 18.11
C SER A 207 1.38 11.43 17.08
N TRP A 208 2.53 12.08 17.14
CA TRP A 208 3.02 12.97 16.10
C TRP A 208 4.53 12.90 16.06
N GLU A 209 5.09 13.23 14.91
CA GLU A 209 6.52 13.26 14.65
C GLU A 209 6.84 14.45 13.77
N ASP A 210 7.90 15.18 14.11
CA ASP A 210 8.46 16.26 13.28
C ASP A 210 9.97 16.02 13.14
N GLU A 211 10.40 15.79 11.89
CA GLU A 211 11.79 15.56 11.54
C GLU A 211 12.28 16.68 10.63
N ASN A 212 13.27 17.43 11.11
CA ASN A 212 13.92 18.49 10.36
C ASN A 212 15.35 18.06 10.00
N SER A 213 15.70 18.16 8.73
CA SER A 213 16.99 17.72 8.22
C SER A 213 17.71 18.79 7.43
N VAL A 214 19.04 18.87 7.63
CA VAL A 214 19.94 19.69 6.85
C VAL A 214 21.12 18.82 6.42
N THR A 215 21.40 18.78 5.12
CA THR A 215 22.52 18.02 4.57
C THR A 215 23.39 18.93 3.72
N LEU A 216 24.69 18.96 4.01
CA LEU A 216 25.70 19.58 3.18
C LEU A 216 26.53 18.49 2.49
N GLN A 217 26.63 18.58 1.19
CA GLN A 217 27.51 17.75 0.39
C GLN A 217 28.70 18.58 -0.11
N PHE A 218 29.89 18.07 0.11
CA PHE A 218 31.11 18.71 -0.29
C PHE A 218 31.63 18.17 -1.62
N LEU A 219 32.26 19.04 -2.42
CA LEU A 219 32.97 18.63 -3.63
C LEU A 219 34.11 17.68 -3.23
N LYS A 220 34.10 16.45 -3.73
CA LYS A 220 35.26 15.56 -3.60
C LYS A 220 36.39 16.09 -4.47
N LYS A 221 37.39 16.70 -3.84
CA LYS A 221 38.69 16.96 -4.44
C LYS A 221 39.73 16.11 -3.68
N TRP A 222 39.69 14.82 -3.86
CA TRP A 222 40.73 13.92 -3.39
C TRP A 222 40.94 12.84 -4.44
#